data_e717fc307c1550a0237256945ce03b57
#
_entry.id   e717fc307c1550a0237256945ce03b57
#
_cell.length_a   1.000
_cell.length_b   1.000
_cell.length_c   1.000
_cell.angle_alpha   90.00
_cell.angle_beta   90.00
_cell.angle_gamma   90.00
#
_symmetry.space_group_name_H-M   'P 1'
#
loop_
_entity.id
_entity.type
_entity.pdbx_description
1 polymer ?
#
loop_
_entity_poly.entity_id
_entity_poly.type
_entity_poly.pdbx_seq_one_letter_code
_entity_poly.pdbx_strand_id
1 'polypeptide(L)'
;RNSSKRYTRRCKMAESLKELNSLFHLEDKDLRTYSPLTLAYIGDSIYDLVIRTILVKKANCPVNHLHRKASALVKAGAQSKMMEVIEPVLKEEEKRVYKRGRNAHSATKAKHATMADYRRATGFEALMGYLYLKEDYGRMLDLIRLGIGEDQL
;
A
#
# COMPACT_ATOMS: atom_id res chain seq x y z
N ARG A 1 -4.56 -26.39 -32.72
CA ARG A 1 -4.24 -26.74 -31.31
C ARG A 1 -3.59 -25.54 -30.65
N ASN A 2 -4.44 -24.76 -30.00
CA ASN A 2 -4.05 -23.52 -29.35
C ASN A 2 -3.74 -23.83 -27.89
N SER A 3 -2.46 -23.99 -27.54
CA SER A 3 -2.06 -24.08 -26.15
C SER A 3 -1.99 -22.64 -25.60
N SER A 4 -3.03 -22.27 -24.91
CA SER A 4 -3.09 -21.08 -24.08
C SER A 4 -1.97 -21.13 -23.05
N LYS A 5 -0.85 -20.49 -23.34
CA LYS A 5 0.16 -20.16 -22.35
C LYS A 5 -0.47 -19.12 -21.42
N ARG A 6 -1.03 -19.58 -20.30
CA ARG A 6 -1.28 -18.70 -19.16
C ARG A 6 0.06 -18.13 -18.72
N TYR A 7 0.35 -16.93 -19.17
CA TYR A 7 1.41 -16.11 -18.61
C TYR A 7 1.01 -15.80 -17.17
N THR A 8 1.44 -16.63 -16.24
CA THR A 8 1.49 -16.21 -14.83
C THR A 8 2.39 -15.00 -14.79
N ARG A 9 1.80 -13.82 -14.62
CA ARG A 9 2.52 -12.59 -14.30
C ARG A 9 3.24 -12.79 -12.96
N ARG A 10 4.37 -13.47 -12.99
CA ARG A 10 5.34 -13.39 -11.90
C ARG A 10 5.86 -11.96 -11.91
N CYS A 11 5.44 -11.20 -10.92
CA CYS A 11 5.83 -9.81 -10.81
C CYS A 11 7.34 -9.75 -10.59
N LYS A 12 8.07 -9.01 -11.45
CA LYS A 12 9.52 -8.80 -11.34
C LYS A 12 9.96 -8.26 -9.96
N MET A 13 9.04 -7.67 -9.22
CA MET A 13 9.25 -7.15 -7.87
C MET A 13 9.39 -8.28 -6.82
N ALA A 14 8.76 -9.45 -7.03
CA ALA A 14 8.98 -10.64 -6.21
C ALA A 14 10.40 -11.19 -6.35
N GLU A 15 10.98 -11.10 -7.54
CA GLU A 15 12.40 -11.42 -7.76
C GLU A 15 13.30 -10.43 -7.00
N SER A 16 12.92 -9.15 -6.94
CA SER A 16 13.63 -8.08 -6.23
C SER A 16 13.69 -8.31 -4.71
N LEU A 17 12.61 -8.79 -4.06
CA LEU A 17 12.64 -9.10 -2.62
C LEU A 17 13.51 -10.31 -2.31
N LYS A 18 13.50 -11.34 -3.14
CA LYS A 18 14.39 -12.51 -3.00
C LYS A 18 15.84 -12.13 -3.15
N GLU A 19 16.17 -11.28 -4.11
CA GLU A 19 17.51 -10.76 -4.31
C GLU A 19 17.97 -9.91 -3.11
N LEU A 20 17.09 -9.05 -2.59
CA LEU A 20 17.36 -8.26 -1.39
C LEU A 20 17.61 -9.17 -0.18
N ASN A 21 16.78 -10.19 0.04
CA ASN A 21 16.96 -11.15 1.13
C ASN A 21 18.32 -11.87 1.00
N SER A 22 18.68 -12.28 -0.21
CA SER A 22 19.96 -12.96 -0.47
C SER A 22 21.16 -12.04 -0.21
N LEU A 23 21.13 -10.82 -0.73
CA LEU A 23 22.25 -9.88 -0.62
C LEU A 23 22.48 -9.39 0.81
N PHE A 24 21.41 -9.22 1.57
CA PHE A 24 21.47 -8.69 2.95
C PHE A 24 21.33 -9.77 4.03
N HIS A 25 21.35 -11.06 3.63
CA HIS A 25 21.23 -12.20 4.56
C HIS A 25 19.99 -12.13 5.45
N LEU A 26 18.85 -11.75 4.86
CA LEU A 26 17.58 -11.64 5.56
C LEU A 26 16.80 -12.94 5.48
N GLU A 27 16.12 -13.28 6.56
CA GLU A 27 15.24 -14.45 6.62
C GLU A 27 13.78 -14.02 6.44
N ASP A 28 13.01 -14.85 5.73
CA ASP A 28 11.57 -14.68 5.66
C ASP A 28 10.96 -14.98 7.02
N LYS A 29 10.12 -14.07 7.50
CA LYS A 29 9.39 -14.21 8.76
C LYS A 29 7.90 -14.40 8.49
N ASP A 30 7.23 -15.12 9.38
CA ASP A 30 5.78 -15.17 9.36
C ASP A 30 5.20 -13.76 9.49
N LEU A 31 4.41 -13.34 8.51
CA LEU A 31 3.84 -11.99 8.46
C LEU A 31 2.96 -11.67 9.66
N ARG A 32 2.41 -12.69 10.32
CA ARG A 32 1.62 -12.55 11.56
C ARG A 32 2.44 -12.08 12.75
N THR A 33 3.77 -12.25 12.70
CA THR A 33 4.69 -11.84 13.78
C THR A 33 5.00 -10.36 13.75
N TYR A 34 4.76 -9.67 12.63
CA TYR A 34 4.98 -8.23 12.55
C TYR A 34 3.90 -7.45 13.31
N SER A 35 4.33 -6.41 14.03
CA SER A 35 3.37 -5.48 14.62
C SER A 35 2.61 -4.72 13.53
N PRO A 36 1.37 -4.31 13.76
CA PRO A 36 0.63 -3.52 12.78
C PRO A 36 1.32 -2.19 12.43
N LEU A 37 2.00 -1.56 13.38
CA LEU A 37 2.75 -0.33 13.12
C LEU A 37 4.02 -0.58 12.29
N THR A 38 4.67 -1.72 12.43
CA THR A 38 5.79 -2.12 11.56
C THR A 38 5.31 -2.34 10.12
N LEU A 39 4.16 -2.97 9.94
CA LEU A 39 3.55 -3.12 8.61
C LEU A 39 3.16 -1.76 8.03
N ALA A 40 2.59 -0.85 8.83
CA ALA A 40 2.26 0.50 8.39
C ALA A 40 3.49 1.31 7.99
N TYR A 41 4.60 1.15 8.70
CA TYR A 41 5.87 1.82 8.39
C TYR A 41 6.38 1.52 6.97
N ILE A 42 6.38 0.26 6.57
CA ILE A 42 6.77 -0.11 5.20
C ILE A 42 5.66 0.19 4.19
N GLY A 43 4.40 0.07 4.60
CA GLY A 43 3.23 0.32 3.76
C GLY A 43 3.09 1.78 3.33
N ASP A 44 3.40 2.73 4.20
CA ASP A 44 3.47 4.16 3.87
C ASP A 44 4.46 4.41 2.72
N SER A 45 5.66 3.86 2.82
CA SER A 45 6.71 4.03 1.82
C SER A 45 6.34 3.41 0.47
N ILE A 46 5.80 2.19 0.45
CA ILE A 46 5.45 1.54 -0.81
C ILE A 46 4.25 2.21 -1.49
N TYR A 47 3.26 2.67 -0.72
CA TYR A 47 2.14 3.41 -1.26
C TYR A 47 2.61 4.74 -1.89
N ASP A 48 3.42 5.51 -1.19
CA ASP A 48 3.99 6.76 -1.70
C ASP A 48 4.79 6.53 -3.00
N LEU A 49 5.60 5.46 -3.04
CA LEU A 49 6.34 5.08 -4.24
C LEU A 49 5.42 4.75 -5.42
N VAL A 50 4.34 4.00 -5.19
CA VAL A 50 3.35 3.67 -6.24
C VAL A 50 2.71 4.95 -6.78
N ILE A 51 2.26 5.85 -5.91
CA ILE A 51 1.64 7.12 -6.31
C ILE A 51 2.62 7.97 -7.11
N ARG A 52 3.85 8.16 -6.64
CA ARG A 52 4.89 8.91 -7.35
C ARG A 52 5.20 8.29 -8.72
N THR A 53 5.28 6.97 -8.78
CA THR A 53 5.51 6.25 -10.05
C THR A 53 4.40 6.53 -11.06
N ILE A 54 3.14 6.49 -10.63
CA ILE A 54 1.99 6.79 -11.49
C ILE A 54 2.08 8.23 -12.01
N LEU A 55 2.31 9.19 -11.12
CA LEU A 55 2.37 10.61 -11.48
C LEU A 55 3.51 10.92 -12.46
N VAL A 56 4.70 10.40 -12.22
CA VAL A 56 5.87 10.59 -13.10
C VAL A 56 5.63 9.97 -14.48
N LYS A 57 5.02 8.77 -14.53
CA LYS A 57 4.71 8.11 -15.80
C LYS A 57 3.60 8.79 -16.60
N LYS A 58 2.69 9.50 -15.94
CA LYS A 58 1.60 10.24 -16.60
C LYS A 58 2.06 11.56 -17.20
N ALA A 59 2.94 12.29 -16.52
CA ALA A 59 3.37 13.60 -16.97
C ALA A 59 4.76 13.94 -16.45
N ASN A 60 5.64 14.36 -17.37
CA ASN A 60 6.89 15.01 -17.00
C ASN A 60 6.61 16.50 -16.74
N CYS A 61 6.40 16.84 -15.49
CA CYS A 61 6.06 18.21 -15.08
C CYS A 61 6.96 18.67 -13.91
N PRO A 62 6.99 19.97 -13.59
CA PRO A 62 7.82 20.48 -12.50
C PRO A 62 7.60 19.75 -11.19
N VAL A 63 8.66 19.50 -10.45
CA VAL A 63 8.64 18.69 -9.20
C VAL A 63 7.66 19.23 -8.14
N ASN A 64 7.51 20.54 -8.05
CA ASN A 64 6.54 21.16 -7.13
C ASN A 64 5.09 20.78 -7.45
N HIS A 65 4.78 20.60 -8.71
CA HIS A 65 3.46 20.13 -9.15
C HIS A 65 3.25 18.66 -8.81
N LEU A 66 4.29 17.84 -9.01
CA LEU A 66 4.28 16.43 -8.61
C LEU A 66 4.08 16.28 -7.10
N HIS A 67 4.79 17.08 -6.29
CA HIS A 67 4.65 17.07 -4.83
C HIS A 67 3.22 17.40 -4.38
N ARG A 68 2.59 18.43 -4.96
CA ARG A 68 1.21 18.80 -4.63
C ARG A 68 0.22 17.68 -4.95
N LYS A 69 0.36 17.07 -6.13
CA LYS A 69 -0.49 15.94 -6.53
C LYS A 69 -0.29 14.72 -5.63
N ALA A 70 0.96 14.36 -5.35
CA ALA A 70 1.27 13.23 -4.48
C ALA A 70 0.70 13.47 -3.06
N SER A 71 0.93 14.64 -2.48
CA SER A 71 0.43 15.00 -1.14
C SER A 71 -1.08 14.90 -1.02
N ALA A 72 -1.82 15.26 -2.07
CA ALA A 72 -3.28 15.15 -2.08
C ALA A 72 -3.77 13.69 -1.98
N LEU A 73 -2.99 12.73 -2.48
CA LEU A 73 -3.34 11.31 -2.51
C LEU A 73 -2.80 10.51 -1.31
N VAL A 74 -1.69 10.97 -0.70
CA VAL A 74 -1.04 10.22 0.40
C VAL A 74 -1.42 10.71 1.79
N LYS A 75 -2.10 11.86 1.92
CA LYS A 75 -2.55 12.35 3.22
C LYS A 75 -3.58 11.43 3.88
N ALA A 76 -3.60 11.43 5.21
CA ALA A 76 -4.47 10.56 5.99
C ALA A 76 -5.96 10.63 5.62
N GLY A 77 -6.49 11.82 5.36
CA GLY A 77 -7.88 11.99 4.94
C GLY A 77 -8.19 11.35 3.58
N ALA A 78 -7.24 11.37 2.64
CA ALA A 78 -7.39 10.71 1.35
C ALA A 78 -7.38 9.18 1.51
N GLN A 79 -6.44 8.65 2.28
CA GLN A 79 -6.36 7.21 2.58
C GLN A 79 -7.60 6.73 3.34
N SER A 80 -8.12 7.54 4.27
CA SER A 80 -9.36 7.24 4.99
C SER A 80 -10.56 7.10 4.04
N LYS A 81 -10.70 8.00 3.07
CA LYS A 81 -11.74 7.93 2.03
C LYS A 81 -11.59 6.70 1.14
N MET A 82 -10.35 6.36 0.75
CA MET A 82 -10.09 5.15 -0.01
C MET A 82 -10.61 3.91 0.72
N MET A 83 -10.46 3.84 2.04
CA MET A 83 -10.93 2.71 2.84
C MET A 83 -12.45 2.53 2.82
N GLU A 84 -13.24 3.57 2.61
CA GLU A 84 -14.69 3.45 2.45
C GLU A 84 -15.06 2.55 1.25
N VAL A 85 -14.27 2.61 0.20
CA VAL A 85 -14.46 1.81 -1.03
C VAL A 85 -13.75 0.46 -0.94
N ILE A 86 -12.60 0.41 -0.29
CA ILE A 86 -11.76 -0.80 -0.22
C ILE A 86 -12.29 -1.81 0.82
N GLU A 87 -12.72 -1.35 1.99
CA GLU A 87 -13.08 -2.23 3.11
C GLU A 87 -14.13 -3.29 2.75
N PRO A 88 -15.20 -2.98 1.97
CA PRO A 88 -16.21 -3.98 1.59
C PRO A 88 -15.69 -5.14 0.73
N VAL A 89 -14.58 -4.94 0.00
CA VAL A 89 -14.01 -5.95 -0.93
C VAL A 89 -12.80 -6.68 -0.35
N LEU A 90 -12.43 -6.41 0.90
CA LEU A 90 -11.32 -7.07 1.56
C LEU A 90 -11.63 -8.54 1.86
N LYS A 91 -10.63 -9.39 1.66
CA LYS A 91 -10.63 -10.77 2.15
C LYS A 91 -10.53 -10.79 3.67
N GLU A 92 -10.94 -11.88 4.31
CA GLU A 92 -10.92 -11.98 5.78
C GLU A 92 -9.54 -11.74 6.41
N GLU A 93 -8.48 -12.23 5.77
CA GLU A 93 -7.11 -12.00 6.20
C GLU A 93 -6.70 -10.52 6.09
N GLU A 94 -7.07 -9.88 4.98
CA GLU A 94 -6.83 -8.45 4.74
C GLU A 94 -7.59 -7.58 5.75
N LYS A 95 -8.84 -7.93 6.07
CA LYS A 95 -9.64 -7.26 7.10
C LYS A 95 -8.99 -7.34 8.48
N ARG A 96 -8.43 -8.50 8.84
CA ARG A 96 -7.71 -8.66 10.11
C ARG A 96 -6.50 -7.74 10.20
N VAL A 97 -5.69 -7.67 9.15
CA VAL A 97 -4.53 -6.78 9.09
C VAL A 97 -4.96 -5.31 9.19
N TYR A 98 -5.94 -4.91 8.40
CA TYR A 98 -6.49 -3.56 8.42
C TYR A 98 -6.98 -3.16 9.82
N LYS A 99 -7.81 -4.00 10.44
CA LYS A 99 -8.37 -3.73 11.79
C LYS A 99 -7.28 -3.63 12.86
N ARG A 100 -6.26 -4.50 12.80
CA ARG A 100 -5.11 -4.40 13.71
C ARG A 100 -4.37 -3.07 13.54
N GLY A 101 -4.13 -2.61 12.33
CA GLY A 101 -3.51 -1.33 12.05
C GLY A 101 -4.36 -0.15 12.52
N ARG A 102 -5.65 -0.16 12.20
CA ARG A 102 -6.61 0.86 12.64
C ARG A 102 -6.71 0.98 14.17
N ASN A 103 -6.60 -0.12 14.88
CA ASN A 103 -6.72 -0.18 16.32
C ASN A 103 -5.37 -0.01 17.05
N ALA A 104 -4.26 0.05 16.34
CA ALA A 104 -2.95 0.24 16.94
C ALA A 104 -2.80 1.64 17.55
N HIS A 105 -2.13 1.72 18.69
CA HIS A 105 -1.84 2.99 19.33
C HIS A 105 -0.49 3.53 18.84
N SER A 106 -0.50 4.72 18.22
CA SER A 106 0.70 5.45 17.84
C SER A 106 0.87 6.67 18.75
N ALA A 107 2.12 6.97 19.13
CA ALA A 107 2.47 8.15 19.90
C ALA A 107 2.38 9.46 19.08
N THR A 108 2.39 9.36 17.74
CA THR A 108 2.37 10.51 16.82
C THR A 108 0.99 10.70 16.22
N LYS A 109 0.53 11.97 16.17
CA LYS A 109 -0.72 12.36 15.52
C LYS A 109 -0.39 13.16 14.26
N ALA A 110 -1.12 12.92 13.17
CA ALA A 110 -1.06 13.76 11.99
C ALA A 110 -1.64 15.15 12.32
N LYS A 111 -0.94 16.22 11.94
CA LYS A 111 -1.29 17.60 12.32
C LYS A 111 -2.63 18.11 11.77
N HIS A 112 -3.19 17.49 10.73
CA HIS A 112 -4.35 17.99 9.99
C HIS A 112 -5.41 16.92 9.67
N ALA A 113 -5.42 15.81 10.41
CA ALA A 113 -6.41 14.76 10.24
C ALA A 113 -7.19 14.54 11.54
N THR A 114 -8.45 14.10 11.43
CA THR A 114 -9.18 13.59 12.58
C THR A 114 -8.52 12.33 13.12
N MET A 115 -8.78 11.99 14.37
CA MET A 115 -8.28 10.74 14.96
C MET A 115 -8.81 9.50 14.18
N ALA A 116 -10.05 9.55 13.71
CA ALA A 116 -10.64 8.48 12.90
C ALA A 116 -9.92 8.34 11.56
N ASP A 117 -9.66 9.44 10.86
CA ASP A 117 -8.91 9.42 9.59
C ASP A 117 -7.49 8.89 9.78
N TYR A 118 -6.82 9.34 10.83
CA TYR A 118 -5.48 8.87 11.16
C TYR A 118 -5.45 7.34 11.40
N ARG A 119 -6.39 6.82 12.17
CA ARG A 119 -6.48 5.38 12.43
C ARG A 119 -6.78 4.56 11.18
N ARG A 120 -7.70 5.04 10.34
CA ARG A 120 -8.01 4.40 9.05
C ARG A 120 -6.81 4.40 8.11
N ALA A 121 -6.07 5.51 8.05
CA ALA A 121 -4.85 5.64 7.27
C ALA A 121 -3.78 4.64 7.76
N THR A 122 -3.56 4.53 9.07
CA THR A 122 -2.64 3.54 9.65
C THR A 122 -3.05 2.10 9.29
N GLY A 123 -4.35 1.81 9.32
CA GLY A 123 -4.89 0.51 8.89
C GLY A 123 -4.65 0.25 7.41
N PHE A 124 -4.85 1.25 6.55
CA PHE A 124 -4.55 1.17 5.12
C PHE A 124 -3.07 0.91 4.87
N GLU A 125 -2.20 1.67 5.51
CA GLU A 125 -0.74 1.51 5.39
C GLU A 125 -0.30 0.12 5.87
N ALA A 126 -0.85 -0.38 6.98
CA ALA A 126 -0.58 -1.74 7.45
C ALA A 126 -0.99 -2.80 6.41
N LEU A 127 -2.13 -2.62 5.76
CA LEU A 127 -2.61 -3.49 4.68
C LEU A 127 -1.65 -3.44 3.47
N MET A 128 -1.21 -2.26 3.06
CA MET A 128 -0.25 -2.11 1.96
C MET A 128 1.08 -2.78 2.28
N GLY A 129 1.61 -2.60 3.47
CA GLY A 129 2.84 -3.25 3.93
C GLY A 129 2.72 -4.76 3.99
N TYR A 130 1.59 -5.27 4.45
CA TYR A 130 1.29 -6.70 4.46
C TYR A 130 1.29 -7.31 3.05
N LEU A 131 0.58 -6.69 2.11
CA LEU A 131 0.51 -7.17 0.72
C LEU A 131 1.87 -7.07 0.01
N TYR A 132 2.64 -6.02 0.30
CA TYR A 132 3.99 -5.87 -0.21
C TYR A 132 4.91 -7.00 0.26
N LEU A 133 4.97 -7.26 1.57
CA LEU A 133 5.82 -8.31 2.13
C LEU A 133 5.33 -9.73 1.78
N LYS A 134 4.04 -9.89 1.52
CA LYS A 134 3.44 -11.12 0.99
C LYS A 134 3.74 -11.34 -0.50
N GLU A 135 4.33 -10.35 -1.16
CA GLU A 135 4.57 -10.33 -2.61
C GLU A 135 3.29 -10.39 -3.46
N ASP A 136 2.15 -10.00 -2.89
CA ASP A 136 0.86 -9.92 -3.60
C ASP A 136 0.65 -8.51 -4.20
N TYR A 137 1.56 -8.12 -5.09
CA TYR A 137 1.56 -6.79 -5.71
C TYR A 137 0.33 -6.56 -6.58
N GLY A 138 -0.13 -7.59 -7.27
CA GLY A 138 -1.33 -7.49 -8.10
C GLY A 138 -2.52 -7.04 -7.27
N ARG A 139 -2.74 -7.70 -6.14
CA ARG A 139 -3.82 -7.35 -5.20
C ARG A 139 -3.64 -5.95 -4.61
N MET A 140 -2.42 -5.60 -4.22
CA MET A 140 -2.09 -4.28 -3.71
C MET A 140 -2.45 -3.18 -4.72
N LEU A 141 -2.03 -3.33 -5.97
CA LEU A 141 -2.31 -2.35 -7.03
C LEU A 141 -3.81 -2.28 -7.38
N ASP A 142 -4.52 -3.40 -7.37
CA ASP A 142 -5.97 -3.44 -7.60
C ASP A 142 -6.73 -2.66 -6.51
N LEU A 143 -6.35 -2.82 -5.25
CA LEU A 143 -6.95 -2.08 -4.14
C LEU A 143 -6.63 -0.58 -4.22
N ILE A 144 -5.40 -0.21 -4.55
CA ILE A 144 -5.02 1.19 -4.75
C ILE A 144 -5.84 1.82 -5.88
N ARG A 145 -5.94 1.16 -7.03
CA ARG A 145 -6.73 1.64 -8.16
C ARG A 145 -8.20 1.83 -7.79
N LEU A 146 -8.78 0.84 -7.10
CA LEU A 146 -10.15 0.91 -6.63
C LEU A 146 -10.38 2.09 -5.68
N GLY A 147 -9.48 2.27 -4.71
CA GLY A 147 -9.59 3.31 -3.69
C GLY A 147 -9.43 4.73 -4.24
N ILE A 148 -8.52 4.94 -5.19
CA ILE A 148 -8.30 6.25 -5.80
C ILE A 148 -9.45 6.60 -6.75
N GLY A 149 -9.98 5.60 -7.48
CA GLY A 149 -10.93 5.83 -8.57
C GLY A 149 -10.25 6.30 -9.87
N GLU A 150 -10.93 6.06 -10.99
CA GLU A 150 -10.34 6.33 -12.32
C GLU A 150 -10.19 7.82 -12.63
N ASP A 151 -10.99 8.67 -12.00
CA ASP A 151 -11.06 10.11 -12.30
C ASP A 151 -10.06 10.98 -11.52
N GLN A 152 -9.30 10.43 -10.58
CA GLN A 152 -8.43 11.20 -9.69
C GLN A 152 -6.92 11.11 -10.04
N LEU A 153 -6.59 10.37 -11.05
CA LEU A 153 -5.19 10.17 -11.48
C LEU A 153 -4.83 10.91 -12.77
#